data_6a663dc34c5170685f1560d5b964c8e5
#
_entry.id   6a663dc34c5170685f1560d5b964c8e5
#
_cell.length_a   1.000
_cell.length_b   1.000
_cell.length_c   1.000
_cell.angle_alpha   90.00
_cell.angle_beta   90.00
_cell.angle_gamma   90.00
#
_symmetry.space_group_name_H-M   'P 1'
#
loop_
_entity.id
_entity.type
_entity.pdbx_description
1 polymer ?
#
loop_
_entity_poly.entity_id
_entity_poly.type
_entity_poly.pdbx_seq_one_letter_code
_entity_poly.pdbx_strand_id
1 'polypeptide(L)'
;MNKTVKIIIAVVIAIVAVVAILVGVFAFGNSKPKSNLTINSAEDLTALIDQIYSGVSIEMPMLMTQELDMTDTETVKYFTGLENIDNVEYVVASEPMMTSQAYSLVLVKVKDGVNADAVAKTMNENINTRKWICVTAEKVYTAASGNVICLVMTNTETAQTVFESFKTLAGSVGEVYERTEEEPELPEDMLPGQEVY
;
A
#
# COMPACT_ATOMS: atom_id res chain seq x y z
N MET A 1 -30.71 2.68 54.04
CA MET A 1 -30.30 3.21 52.72
C MET A 1 -31.54 3.24 51.81
N ASN A 2 -31.94 4.42 51.36
CA ASN A 2 -33.17 4.68 50.64
C ASN A 2 -33.14 3.97 49.25
N LYS A 3 -34.29 3.45 48.76
CA LYS A 3 -34.36 2.75 47.45
C LYS A 3 -33.73 3.60 46.30
N THR A 4 -33.96 4.90 46.34
CA THR A 4 -33.43 5.86 45.37
C THR A 4 -31.90 5.90 45.38
N VAL A 5 -31.26 5.84 46.55
CA VAL A 5 -29.80 5.86 46.69
C VAL A 5 -29.18 4.55 46.14
N LYS A 6 -29.84 3.40 46.31
CA LYS A 6 -29.39 2.12 45.74
C LYS A 6 -29.41 2.14 44.21
N ILE A 7 -30.46 2.73 43.62
CA ILE A 7 -30.62 2.87 42.17
C ILE A 7 -29.54 3.78 41.60
N ILE A 8 -29.27 4.93 42.22
CA ILE A 8 -28.25 5.87 41.81
C ILE A 8 -26.85 5.22 41.85
N ILE A 9 -26.52 4.48 42.90
CA ILE A 9 -25.25 3.78 43.00
C ILE A 9 -25.10 2.70 41.91
N ALA A 10 -26.16 1.94 41.63
CA ALA A 10 -26.13 0.92 40.57
C ALA A 10 -25.92 1.53 39.16
N VAL A 11 -26.56 2.67 38.89
CA VAL A 11 -26.40 3.39 37.62
C VAL A 11 -24.98 3.96 37.48
N VAL A 12 -24.40 4.55 38.53
CA VAL A 12 -23.02 5.07 38.52
C VAL A 12 -22.02 3.93 38.30
N ILE A 13 -22.19 2.78 38.95
CA ILE A 13 -21.29 1.63 38.73
C ILE A 13 -21.42 1.12 37.29
N ALA A 14 -22.63 1.06 36.71
CA ALA A 14 -22.81 0.66 35.32
C ALA A 14 -22.13 1.62 34.33
N ILE A 15 -22.24 2.93 34.56
CA ILE A 15 -21.58 3.95 33.72
C ILE A 15 -20.05 3.83 33.83
N VAL A 16 -19.50 3.67 35.03
CA VAL A 16 -18.06 3.50 35.24
C VAL A 16 -17.56 2.21 34.55
N ALA A 17 -18.31 1.12 34.61
CA ALA A 17 -17.98 -0.12 33.91
C ALA A 17 -17.97 0.05 32.39
N VAL A 18 -18.95 0.74 31.82
CA VAL A 18 -19.01 1.03 30.37
C VAL A 18 -17.87 1.92 29.94
N VAL A 19 -17.53 2.95 30.71
CA VAL A 19 -16.38 3.84 30.42
C VAL A 19 -15.08 3.06 30.51
N ALA A 20 -14.90 2.18 31.50
CA ALA A 20 -13.71 1.36 31.64
C ALA A 20 -13.55 0.37 30.45
N ILE A 21 -14.65 -0.21 29.96
CA ILE A 21 -14.65 -1.07 28.76
C ILE A 21 -14.29 -0.25 27.52
N LEU A 22 -14.87 0.94 27.33
CA LEU A 22 -14.56 1.81 26.21
C LEU A 22 -13.10 2.27 26.23
N VAL A 23 -12.56 2.67 27.38
CA VAL A 23 -11.16 3.05 27.54
C VAL A 23 -10.24 1.83 27.33
N GLY A 24 -10.64 0.64 27.81
CA GLY A 24 -9.92 -0.61 27.58
C GLY A 24 -9.84 -0.98 26.10
N VAL A 25 -10.96 -0.87 25.38
CA VAL A 25 -10.98 -1.13 23.92
C VAL A 25 -10.14 -0.12 23.15
N PHE A 26 -10.14 1.17 23.54
CA PHE A 26 -9.26 2.17 22.92
C PHE A 26 -7.77 1.98 23.28
N ALA A 27 -7.45 1.47 24.46
CA ALA A 27 -6.06 1.27 24.89
C ALA A 27 -5.44 -0.05 24.37
N PHE A 28 -6.26 -1.09 24.13
CA PHE A 28 -5.79 -2.39 23.60
C PHE A 28 -5.95 -2.53 22.08
N GLY A 29 -6.68 -1.62 21.41
CA GLY A 29 -6.96 -1.68 19.98
C GLY A 29 -5.87 -1.12 19.06
N ASN A 30 -4.77 -0.55 19.60
CA ASN A 30 -3.79 0.18 18.79
C ASN A 30 -2.35 -0.31 18.91
N SER A 31 -2.13 -1.57 19.21
CA SER A 31 -0.83 -2.17 18.94
C SER A 31 -0.71 -2.39 17.44
N LYS A 32 -0.09 -1.43 16.72
CA LYS A 32 0.31 -1.63 15.34
C LYS A 32 1.10 -2.95 15.25
N PRO A 33 0.81 -3.81 14.27
CA PRO A 33 1.57 -5.03 14.07
C PRO A 33 3.06 -4.67 13.99
N LYS A 34 3.90 -5.42 14.70
CA LYS A 34 5.33 -5.14 14.75
C LYS A 34 5.95 -5.56 13.43
N SER A 35 6.43 -4.60 12.66
CA SER A 35 7.21 -4.83 11.45
C SER A 35 8.53 -5.55 11.77
N ASN A 36 8.94 -6.48 10.92
CA ASN A 36 10.27 -7.08 10.94
C ASN A 36 11.30 -6.24 10.17
N LEU A 37 10.83 -5.20 9.43
CA LEU A 37 11.68 -4.37 8.61
C LEU A 37 12.42 -3.35 9.46
N THR A 38 13.72 -3.18 9.15
CA THR A 38 14.56 -2.12 9.69
C THR A 38 15.17 -1.38 8.52
N ILE A 39 14.64 -0.19 8.22
CA ILE A 39 15.04 0.63 7.08
C ILE A 39 15.58 1.95 7.60
N ASN A 40 16.85 2.24 7.31
CA ASN A 40 17.54 3.45 7.74
C ASN A 40 18.01 4.30 6.56
N SER A 41 17.99 3.75 5.34
CA SER A 41 18.46 4.41 4.13
C SER A 41 17.69 3.92 2.90
N ALA A 42 17.91 4.55 1.76
CA ALA A 42 17.37 4.13 0.48
C ALA A 42 18.01 2.81 0.00
N GLU A 43 19.29 2.58 0.33
CA GLU A 43 19.96 1.32 0.03
C GLU A 43 19.29 0.13 0.75
N ASP A 44 18.78 0.33 1.98
CA ASP A 44 18.01 -0.72 2.69
C ASP A 44 16.70 -1.03 1.96
N LEU A 45 16.04 -0.03 1.36
CA LEU A 45 14.86 -0.25 0.51
C LEU A 45 15.22 -0.99 -0.79
N THR A 46 16.36 -0.66 -1.41
CA THR A 46 16.86 -1.36 -2.59
C THR A 46 17.14 -2.82 -2.25
N ALA A 47 17.82 -3.09 -1.14
CA ALA A 47 18.07 -4.46 -0.67
C ALA A 47 16.77 -5.22 -0.35
N LEU A 48 15.75 -4.53 0.15
CA LEU A 48 14.43 -5.13 0.37
C LEU A 48 13.74 -5.51 -0.95
N ILE A 49 13.86 -4.70 -2.01
CA ILE A 49 13.37 -5.04 -3.35
C ILE A 49 14.05 -6.31 -3.87
N ASP A 50 15.37 -6.43 -3.73
CA ASP A 50 16.11 -7.63 -4.14
C ASP A 50 15.64 -8.88 -3.37
N GLN A 51 15.37 -8.74 -2.06
CA GLN A 51 14.82 -9.83 -1.25
C GLN A 51 13.40 -10.20 -1.68
N ILE A 52 12.54 -9.22 -1.99
CA ILE A 52 11.19 -9.46 -2.52
C ILE A 52 11.29 -10.30 -3.79
N TYR A 53 12.13 -9.92 -4.75
CA TYR A 53 12.29 -10.65 -6.01
C TYR A 53 12.88 -12.04 -5.82
N SER A 54 13.77 -12.22 -4.85
CA SER A 54 14.31 -13.55 -4.51
C SER A 54 13.23 -14.52 -4.00
N GLY A 55 12.13 -14.01 -3.46
CA GLY A 55 10.97 -14.79 -3.01
C GLY A 55 9.93 -15.06 -4.11
N VAL A 56 10.11 -14.50 -5.32
CA VAL A 56 9.16 -14.61 -6.43
C VAL A 56 9.56 -15.76 -7.36
N SER A 57 8.62 -16.68 -7.64
CA SER A 57 8.87 -17.89 -8.45
C SER A 57 8.39 -17.78 -9.89
N ILE A 58 7.92 -16.59 -10.31
CA ILE A 58 7.45 -16.32 -11.67
C ILE A 58 8.52 -15.58 -12.47
N GLU A 59 8.43 -15.67 -13.80
CA GLU A 59 9.32 -14.93 -14.68
C GLU A 59 9.03 -13.42 -14.59
N MET A 60 10.05 -12.65 -14.22
CA MET A 60 9.97 -11.19 -14.11
C MET A 60 10.59 -10.53 -15.35
N PRO A 61 10.07 -9.37 -15.78
CA PRO A 61 10.71 -8.60 -16.85
C PRO A 61 12.10 -8.12 -16.43
N MET A 62 12.88 -7.63 -17.36
CA MET A 62 14.15 -6.94 -17.03
C MET A 62 13.82 -5.61 -16.33
N LEU A 63 14.10 -5.54 -15.04
CA LEU A 63 13.76 -4.43 -14.16
C LEU A 63 14.99 -3.56 -13.88
N MET A 64 14.76 -2.27 -13.71
CA MET A 64 15.71 -1.30 -13.21
C MET A 64 15.21 -0.75 -11.88
N THR A 65 15.99 -0.94 -10.84
CA THR A 65 15.71 -0.40 -9.50
C THR A 65 16.49 0.89 -9.31
N GLN A 66 15.83 1.95 -8.85
CA GLN A 66 16.44 3.26 -8.65
C GLN A 66 15.91 3.96 -7.39
N GLU A 67 16.78 4.64 -6.68
CA GLU A 67 16.40 5.62 -5.68
C GLU A 67 15.92 6.90 -6.36
N LEU A 68 14.83 7.48 -5.84
CA LEU A 68 14.31 8.73 -6.39
C LEU A 68 14.92 9.95 -5.68
N ASP A 69 15.24 10.96 -6.46
CA ASP A 69 15.64 12.26 -5.92
C ASP A 69 14.43 12.94 -5.28
N MET A 70 14.46 13.07 -3.95
CA MET A 70 13.37 13.68 -3.18
C MET A 70 13.21 15.19 -3.45
N THR A 71 14.11 15.81 -4.19
CA THR A 71 13.97 17.21 -4.65
C THR A 71 13.17 17.31 -5.97
N ASP A 72 13.07 16.22 -6.72
CA ASP A 72 12.23 16.10 -7.92
C ASP A 72 10.82 15.60 -7.52
N THR A 73 9.99 16.53 -7.08
CA THR A 73 8.63 16.23 -6.59
C THR A 73 7.72 15.63 -7.66
N GLU A 74 7.90 16.00 -8.93
CA GLU A 74 7.10 15.47 -10.03
C GLU A 74 7.42 13.99 -10.30
N THR A 75 8.71 13.62 -10.27
CA THR A 75 9.11 12.22 -10.37
C THR A 75 8.60 11.40 -9.19
N VAL A 76 8.73 11.91 -7.95
CA VAL A 76 8.20 11.21 -6.77
C VAL A 76 6.68 11.02 -6.88
N LYS A 77 5.92 12.05 -7.29
CA LYS A 77 4.48 11.97 -7.54
C LYS A 77 4.14 10.93 -8.60
N TYR A 78 4.89 10.91 -9.71
CA TYR A 78 4.68 9.93 -10.79
C TYR A 78 4.76 8.49 -10.29
N PHE A 79 5.71 8.18 -9.40
CA PHE A 79 5.90 6.83 -8.86
C PHE A 79 4.99 6.49 -7.69
N THR A 80 4.56 7.48 -6.90
CA THR A 80 3.84 7.25 -5.64
C THR A 80 2.37 7.64 -5.67
N GLY A 81 1.96 8.54 -6.57
CA GLY A 81 0.64 9.17 -6.57
C GLY A 81 0.44 10.20 -5.45
N LEU A 82 1.51 10.57 -4.73
CA LEU A 82 1.43 11.54 -3.62
C LEU A 82 1.57 12.97 -4.14
N GLU A 83 0.60 13.83 -3.83
CA GLU A 83 0.68 15.27 -4.13
C GLU A 83 1.60 16.02 -3.16
N ASN A 84 1.71 15.55 -1.91
CA ASN A 84 2.58 16.11 -0.89
C ASN A 84 3.51 15.02 -0.36
N ILE A 85 4.81 15.27 -0.43
CA ILE A 85 5.87 14.35 -0.03
C ILE A 85 6.59 14.78 1.25
N ASP A 86 6.12 15.80 1.97
CA ASP A 86 6.75 16.32 3.19
C ASP A 86 6.96 15.23 4.27
N ASN A 87 6.10 14.23 4.28
CA ASN A 87 6.14 13.11 5.22
C ASN A 87 6.98 11.91 4.73
N VAL A 88 7.52 12.00 3.51
CA VAL A 88 8.33 10.93 2.91
C VAL A 88 9.81 11.18 3.23
N GLU A 89 10.54 10.10 3.48
CA GLU A 89 11.97 10.14 3.76
C GLU A 89 12.78 9.60 2.59
N TYR A 90 12.41 8.40 2.09
CA TYR A 90 13.04 7.76 0.93
C TYR A 90 12.00 7.11 0.04
N VAL A 91 12.27 7.06 -1.26
CA VAL A 91 11.50 6.31 -2.24
C VAL A 91 12.46 5.55 -3.14
N VAL A 92 12.20 4.26 -3.31
CA VAL A 92 12.89 3.41 -4.29
C VAL A 92 11.84 2.75 -5.17
N ALA A 93 12.05 2.84 -6.47
CA ALA A 93 11.16 2.28 -7.48
C ALA A 93 11.89 1.26 -8.36
N SER A 94 11.17 0.20 -8.72
CA SER A 94 11.64 -0.82 -9.66
C SER A 94 10.61 -0.98 -10.78
N GLU A 95 11.04 -0.70 -12.01
CA GLU A 95 10.20 -0.73 -13.21
C GLU A 95 10.92 -1.37 -14.39
N PRO A 96 10.19 -1.86 -15.41
CA PRO A 96 10.79 -2.36 -16.64
C PRO A 96 11.58 -1.27 -17.36
N MET A 97 12.70 -1.66 -17.96
CA MET A 97 13.44 -0.78 -18.86
C MET A 97 12.66 -0.43 -20.14
N MET A 98 11.58 -1.18 -20.43
CA MET A 98 10.74 -0.99 -21.60
C MET A 98 9.34 -0.55 -21.16
N THR A 99 8.84 0.54 -21.71
CA THR A 99 7.55 1.15 -21.36
C THR A 99 6.32 0.40 -21.91
N SER A 100 6.51 -0.73 -22.58
CA SER A 100 5.44 -1.59 -23.10
C SER A 100 4.98 -2.66 -22.10
N GLN A 101 5.51 -2.66 -20.89
CA GLN A 101 5.14 -3.59 -19.82
C GLN A 101 4.63 -2.80 -18.61
N ALA A 102 3.40 -3.07 -18.21
CA ALA A 102 2.80 -2.45 -17.04
C ALA A 102 3.30 -3.18 -15.77
N TYR A 103 4.34 -2.65 -15.16
CA TYR A 103 4.87 -3.13 -13.88
C TYR A 103 5.49 -1.97 -13.11
N SER A 104 5.18 -1.86 -11.82
CA SER A 104 5.86 -0.96 -10.90
C SER A 104 5.83 -1.54 -9.49
N LEU A 105 6.99 -1.67 -8.86
CA LEU A 105 7.14 -1.90 -7.43
C LEU A 105 7.79 -0.67 -6.82
N VAL A 106 7.10 -0.04 -5.86
CA VAL A 106 7.58 1.17 -5.18
C VAL A 106 7.60 0.92 -3.69
N LEU A 107 8.74 1.13 -3.06
CA LEU A 107 8.89 1.14 -1.61
C LEU A 107 9.09 2.58 -1.14
N VAL A 108 8.32 2.98 -0.14
CA VAL A 108 8.35 4.31 0.46
C VAL A 108 8.64 4.18 1.95
N LYS A 109 9.66 4.88 2.43
CA LYS A 109 9.92 5.10 3.85
C LYS A 109 9.29 6.43 4.24
N VAL A 110 8.37 6.43 5.16
CA VAL A 110 7.83 7.67 5.76
C VAL A 110 8.57 8.02 7.05
N LYS A 111 8.56 9.31 7.40
CA LYS A 111 9.17 9.83 8.62
C LYS A 111 8.52 9.23 9.87
N ASP A 112 9.26 9.19 10.95
CA ASP A 112 8.76 8.68 12.23
C ASP A 112 7.54 9.48 12.71
N GLY A 113 6.56 8.77 13.25
CA GLY A 113 5.32 9.37 13.74
C GLY A 113 4.26 9.62 12.67
N VAL A 114 4.58 9.44 11.39
CA VAL A 114 3.60 9.52 10.29
C VAL A 114 2.67 8.30 10.31
N ASN A 115 1.40 8.52 10.00
CA ASN A 115 0.46 7.43 9.79
C ASN A 115 0.69 6.79 8.41
N ALA A 116 1.54 5.75 8.36
CA ALA A 116 1.90 5.07 7.13
C ALA A 116 0.69 4.41 6.42
N ASP A 117 -0.31 3.91 7.17
CA ASP A 117 -1.52 3.34 6.57
C ASP A 117 -2.33 4.40 5.80
N ALA A 118 -2.44 5.62 6.33
CA ALA A 118 -3.11 6.71 5.63
C ALA A 118 -2.37 7.10 4.34
N VAL A 119 -1.03 7.11 4.37
CA VAL A 119 -0.20 7.38 3.19
C VAL A 119 -0.36 6.24 2.17
N ALA A 120 -0.34 4.97 2.60
CA ALA A 120 -0.54 3.80 1.74
C ALA A 120 -1.91 3.86 1.03
N LYS A 121 -2.97 4.24 1.75
CA LYS A 121 -4.30 4.45 1.17
C LYS A 121 -4.27 5.52 0.08
N THR A 122 -3.68 6.68 0.38
CA THR A 122 -3.57 7.79 -0.58
C THR A 122 -2.80 7.37 -1.83
N MET A 123 -1.70 6.63 -1.68
CA MET A 123 -0.94 6.08 -2.81
C MET A 123 -1.80 5.16 -3.67
N ASN A 124 -2.54 4.22 -3.05
CA ASN A 124 -3.40 3.28 -3.77
C ASN A 124 -4.50 4.00 -4.57
N GLU A 125 -5.12 5.03 -3.98
CA GLU A 125 -6.21 5.79 -4.60
C GLU A 125 -5.73 6.65 -5.77
N ASN A 126 -4.52 7.23 -5.69
CA ASN A 126 -4.08 8.26 -6.60
C ASN A 126 -3.05 7.81 -7.64
N ILE A 127 -2.41 6.64 -7.46
CA ILE A 127 -1.42 6.17 -8.44
C ILE A 127 -2.04 5.99 -9.82
N ASN A 128 -1.36 6.47 -10.85
CA ASN A 128 -1.78 6.31 -12.23
C ASN A 128 -1.41 4.91 -12.75
N THR A 129 -2.42 4.08 -12.97
CA THR A 129 -2.28 2.70 -13.50
C THR A 129 -2.03 2.65 -15.01
N ARG A 130 -2.13 3.79 -15.70
CA ARG A 130 -1.98 3.96 -17.16
C ARG A 130 -0.77 4.82 -17.53
N LYS A 131 0.28 4.80 -16.71
CA LYS A 131 1.46 5.63 -16.94
C LYS A 131 2.39 5.11 -18.05
N TRP A 132 2.16 3.91 -18.57
CA TRP A 132 2.92 3.29 -19.66
C TRP A 132 2.25 3.48 -21.03
N ILE A 133 2.97 3.12 -22.10
CA ILE A 133 2.46 3.25 -23.46
C ILE A 133 1.62 2.03 -23.82
N CYS A 134 0.34 2.24 -24.11
CA CYS A 134 -0.63 1.24 -24.58
C CYS A 134 -0.88 0.05 -23.62
N VAL A 135 -0.45 0.15 -22.37
CA VAL A 135 -0.68 -0.90 -21.35
C VAL A 135 -1.15 -0.29 -20.04
N THR A 136 -1.95 -1.04 -19.30
CA THR A 136 -2.52 -0.63 -18.02
C THR A 136 -2.21 -1.72 -16.99
N ALA A 137 -1.90 -1.33 -15.75
CA ALA A 137 -1.83 -2.30 -14.67
C ALA A 137 -3.25 -2.73 -14.27
N GLU A 138 -3.49 -4.04 -14.23
CA GLU A 138 -4.78 -4.63 -13.87
C GLU A 138 -5.07 -4.53 -12.38
N LYS A 139 -4.02 -4.67 -11.57
CA LYS A 139 -4.13 -4.77 -10.11
C LYS A 139 -3.12 -3.89 -9.42
N VAL A 140 -3.57 -3.22 -8.35
CA VAL A 140 -2.72 -2.46 -7.43
C VAL A 140 -2.90 -3.01 -6.03
N TYR A 141 -1.80 -3.34 -5.37
CA TYR A 141 -1.75 -3.61 -3.93
C TYR A 141 -0.89 -2.57 -3.24
N THR A 142 -1.37 -2.08 -2.10
CA THR A 142 -0.61 -1.16 -1.25
C THR A 142 -0.85 -1.49 0.21
N ALA A 143 0.20 -1.58 1.00
CA ALA A 143 0.12 -1.72 2.45
C ALA A 143 1.36 -1.16 3.13
N ALA A 144 1.20 -0.78 4.40
CA ALA A 144 2.29 -0.35 5.25
C ALA A 144 2.73 -1.46 6.21
N SER A 145 4.03 -1.55 6.47
CA SER A 145 4.61 -2.32 7.57
C SER A 145 5.54 -1.41 8.39
N GLY A 146 5.12 -1.05 9.58
CA GLY A 146 5.80 -0.01 10.35
C GLY A 146 5.72 1.34 9.63
N ASN A 147 6.87 1.88 9.25
CA ASN A 147 6.98 3.12 8.48
C ASN A 147 7.42 2.90 7.02
N VAL A 148 7.36 1.64 6.55
CA VAL A 148 7.65 1.27 5.16
C VAL A 148 6.34 0.92 4.45
N ILE A 149 6.13 1.49 3.28
CA ILE A 149 4.96 1.25 2.43
C ILE A 149 5.44 0.53 1.17
N CYS A 150 4.74 -0.54 0.81
CA CYS A 150 4.89 -1.23 -0.46
C CYS A 150 3.68 -0.90 -1.34
N LEU A 151 3.94 -0.47 -2.57
CA LEU A 151 2.98 -0.39 -3.65
C LEU A 151 3.48 -1.26 -4.79
N VAL A 152 2.66 -2.19 -5.25
CA VAL A 152 2.92 -2.96 -6.46
C VAL A 152 1.72 -2.89 -7.38
N MET A 153 1.96 -2.65 -8.67
CA MET A 153 0.93 -2.64 -9.70
C MET A 153 1.43 -3.28 -11.00
N THR A 154 0.65 -4.21 -11.52
CA THR A 154 0.91 -4.97 -12.75
C THR A 154 -0.30 -5.86 -13.09
N ASN A 155 -0.13 -6.96 -13.84
CA ASN A 155 -1.17 -7.98 -13.96
C ASN A 155 -1.46 -8.65 -12.61
N THR A 156 -2.65 -9.21 -12.47
CA THR A 156 -3.18 -9.70 -11.20
C THR A 156 -2.29 -10.77 -10.54
N GLU A 157 -1.80 -11.75 -11.28
CA GLU A 157 -0.99 -12.86 -10.76
C GLU A 157 0.36 -12.37 -10.23
N THR A 158 1.05 -11.57 -11.04
CA THR A 158 2.36 -11.00 -10.68
C THR A 158 2.24 -10.05 -9.48
N ALA A 159 1.23 -9.16 -9.48
CA ALA A 159 1.01 -8.23 -8.39
C ALA A 159 0.80 -8.97 -7.06
N GLN A 160 -0.04 -10.01 -7.07
CA GLN A 160 -0.28 -10.82 -5.89
C GLN A 160 0.99 -11.52 -5.41
N THR A 161 1.75 -12.16 -6.31
CA THR A 161 2.96 -12.91 -5.96
C THR A 161 4.04 -12.02 -5.35
N VAL A 162 4.28 -10.84 -5.95
CA VAL A 162 5.26 -9.86 -5.45
C VAL A 162 4.81 -9.29 -4.10
N PHE A 163 3.52 -8.98 -3.95
CA PHE A 163 2.97 -8.44 -2.71
C PHE A 163 3.02 -9.45 -1.56
N GLU A 164 2.73 -10.73 -1.81
CA GLU A 164 2.86 -11.80 -0.79
C GLU A 164 4.31 -12.00 -0.37
N SER A 165 5.29 -11.87 -1.28
CA SER A 165 6.71 -11.90 -0.94
C SER A 165 7.05 -10.75 0.02
N PHE A 166 6.61 -9.52 -0.26
CA PHE A 166 6.76 -8.39 0.67
C PHE A 166 6.15 -8.68 2.04
N LYS A 167 4.90 -9.19 2.10
CA LYS A 167 4.23 -9.51 3.37
C LYS A 167 5.01 -10.55 4.20
N THR A 168 5.59 -11.53 3.53
CA THR A 168 6.39 -12.58 4.17
C THR A 168 7.63 -11.98 4.85
N LEU A 169 8.34 -11.09 4.17
CA LEU A 169 9.52 -10.41 4.70
C LEU A 169 9.15 -9.42 5.83
N ALA A 170 8.06 -8.69 5.64
CA ALA A 170 7.56 -7.72 6.60
C ALA A 170 7.06 -8.36 7.91
N GLY A 171 6.64 -9.63 7.86
CA GLY A 171 6.05 -10.39 8.98
C GLY A 171 4.65 -9.94 9.35
N SER A 172 4.37 -8.66 9.33
CA SER A 172 3.03 -8.12 9.50
C SER A 172 2.86 -6.81 8.73
N VAL A 173 1.69 -6.61 8.19
CA VAL A 173 1.30 -5.39 7.48
C VAL A 173 0.04 -4.80 8.12
N GLY A 174 -0.18 -3.51 7.94
CA GLY A 174 -1.42 -2.83 8.30
C GLY A 174 -2.58 -3.20 7.37
N GLU A 175 -3.45 -2.23 7.11
CA GLU A 175 -4.55 -2.42 6.17
C GLU A 175 -4.01 -2.60 4.75
N VAL A 176 -4.54 -3.61 4.04
CA VAL A 176 -4.21 -3.85 2.64
C VAL A 176 -5.23 -3.13 1.78
N TYR A 177 -4.75 -2.19 0.98
CA TYR A 177 -5.56 -1.51 -0.01
C TYR A 177 -5.32 -2.16 -1.36
N GLU A 178 -6.41 -2.53 -2.03
CA GLU A 178 -6.36 -3.12 -3.35
C GLU A 178 -7.31 -2.40 -4.31
N ARG A 179 -6.89 -2.26 -5.56
CA ARG A 179 -7.67 -1.72 -6.66
C ARG A 179 -7.48 -2.60 -7.88
N THR A 180 -8.59 -2.90 -8.56
CA THR A 180 -8.60 -3.61 -9.84
C THR A 180 -9.05 -2.62 -10.91
N GLU A 181 -8.28 -2.53 -11.99
CA GLU A 181 -8.65 -1.74 -13.16
C GLU A 181 -9.30 -2.69 -14.17
N GLU A 182 -10.47 -2.34 -14.63
CA GLU A 182 -11.11 -3.03 -15.75
C GLU A 182 -10.52 -2.51 -17.07
N GLU A 183 -10.21 -3.42 -17.98
CA GLU A 183 -9.88 -2.98 -19.36
C GLU A 183 -11.08 -2.21 -19.91
N PRO A 184 -10.85 -1.06 -20.56
CA PRO A 184 -11.96 -0.36 -21.23
C PRO A 184 -12.59 -1.31 -22.24
N GLU A 185 -13.89 -1.58 -22.10
CA GLU A 185 -14.63 -2.33 -23.09
C GLU A 185 -14.45 -1.65 -24.45
N LEU A 186 -13.95 -2.39 -25.43
CA LEU A 186 -13.89 -1.89 -26.80
C LEU A 186 -15.33 -1.62 -27.24
N PRO A 187 -15.60 -0.43 -27.84
CA PRO A 187 -16.90 -0.16 -28.43
C PRO A 187 -17.31 -1.31 -29.36
N GLU A 188 -18.57 -1.72 -29.30
CA GLU A 188 -19.08 -2.87 -30.08
C GLU A 188 -18.82 -2.76 -31.59
N ASP A 189 -18.69 -1.53 -32.10
CA ASP A 189 -18.37 -1.22 -33.51
C ASP A 189 -16.90 -1.46 -33.88
N MET A 190 -16.01 -1.71 -32.90
CA MET A 190 -14.60 -2.05 -33.12
C MET A 190 -14.31 -3.55 -32.94
N LEU A 191 -15.31 -4.37 -32.63
CA LEU A 191 -15.11 -5.83 -32.53
C LEU A 191 -14.90 -6.42 -33.92
N PRO A 192 -13.78 -7.15 -34.17
CA PRO A 192 -13.57 -7.80 -35.46
C PRO A 192 -14.58 -8.94 -35.62
N GLY A 193 -15.55 -8.80 -36.52
CA GLY A 193 -16.45 -9.88 -36.87
C GLY A 193 -17.92 -9.54 -37.16
N GLN A 194 -18.33 -8.29 -37.16
CA GLN A 194 -19.65 -7.93 -37.72
C GLN A 194 -19.51 -7.55 -39.20
N GLU A 195 -19.51 -8.59 -40.05
CA GLU A 195 -19.82 -8.37 -41.47
C GLU A 195 -21.29 -7.94 -41.55
N VAL A 196 -21.49 -6.66 -41.83
CA VAL A 196 -22.81 -6.15 -42.22
C VAL A 196 -23.08 -6.64 -43.65
N TYR A 197 -23.99 -7.65 -43.78
CA TYR A 197 -24.56 -8.05 -45.05
C TYR A 197 -25.70 -7.09 -45.47
#